data_3a6baabc43253c065dc0f4d5d74f4723
#
_entry.id   3a6baabc43253c065dc0f4d5d74f4723
#
_cell.length_a   1.000
_cell.length_b   1.000
_cell.length_c   1.000
_cell.angle_alpha   90.00
_cell.angle_beta   90.00
_cell.angle_gamma   90.00
#
_symmetry.space_group_name_H-M   'P 1'
#
loop_
_entity.id
_entity.type
_entity.pdbx_description
1 polymer ?
#
loop_
_entity_poly.entity_id
_entity_poly.type
_entity_poly.pdbx_seq_one_letter_code
_entity_poly.pdbx_strand_id
1 'polypeptide(L)'
;MKLIQSATVALAGLAFCTAAQAQTKLVIKGSDTLGAKMVPQLAEAYKAAGNNVSFEIAAEGSSTCFTSLLAGTADIGMSSRGIKASEKNKFASSGKEAVEHVAGVDMIAVIVNEANGVKALTKEQVAGIFTGTITDWSEVGGKAGTISVYTRNTSSGTYKTFQKLAMDKKDYGKNTQKMAGNEQIAQEVAKNANGIGYVGLAYVKKDGIAPAAVNGVLPSPENSKEYALSRNLYYYTVGQPTGEAAKFIKWATTSDEAGKIIESVGFIAPPKK
;
A
#
# COMPACT_ATOMS: atom_id res chain seq x y z
N MET A 1 -18.19 70.88 -53.55
CA MET A 1 -17.59 70.59 -52.29
C MET A 1 -18.37 69.43 -51.65
N LYS A 2 -17.82 68.20 -51.67
CA LYS A 2 -18.44 67.02 -51.06
C LYS A 2 -17.58 66.65 -49.80
N LEU A 3 -18.19 66.73 -48.63
CA LEU A 3 -17.60 66.30 -47.41
C LEU A 3 -17.66 64.76 -47.36
N ILE A 4 -16.50 64.12 -47.16
CA ILE A 4 -16.38 62.70 -46.90
C ILE A 4 -16.30 62.54 -45.38
N GLN A 5 -17.35 61.94 -44.79
CA GLN A 5 -17.32 61.52 -43.38
C GLN A 5 -16.66 60.16 -43.25
N SER A 6 -15.52 60.12 -42.60
CA SER A 6 -14.81 58.84 -42.24
C SER A 6 -15.43 58.31 -40.97
N ALA A 7 -16.04 57.11 -41.05
CA ALA A 7 -16.51 56.34 -39.88
C ALA A 7 -15.38 55.47 -39.35
N THR A 8 -14.93 55.77 -38.14
CA THR A 8 -13.94 54.95 -37.43
C THR A 8 -14.68 53.83 -36.66
N VAL A 9 -14.52 52.59 -37.13
CA VAL A 9 -15.03 51.39 -36.42
C VAL A 9 -14.02 51.00 -35.35
N ALA A 10 -14.37 51.23 -34.09
CA ALA A 10 -13.58 50.72 -32.96
C ALA A 10 -13.90 49.24 -32.72
N LEU A 11 -12.95 48.35 -33.04
CA LEU A 11 -12.99 46.92 -32.70
C LEU A 11 -12.63 46.77 -31.20
N ALA A 12 -13.62 46.58 -30.34
CA ALA A 12 -13.38 46.21 -28.94
C ALA A 12 -13.01 44.71 -28.88
N GLY A 13 -11.72 44.43 -28.77
CA GLY A 13 -11.21 43.07 -28.52
C GLY A 13 -11.56 42.63 -27.10
N LEU A 14 -12.49 41.70 -26.94
CA LEU A 14 -12.67 40.97 -25.67
C LEU A 14 -11.48 40.04 -25.46
N ALA A 15 -10.54 40.45 -24.61
CA ALA A 15 -9.50 39.56 -24.09
C ALA A 15 -10.16 38.60 -23.11
N PHE A 16 -10.41 37.34 -23.52
CA PHE A 16 -10.73 36.26 -22.62
C PHE A 16 -9.46 35.93 -21.81
N CYS A 17 -9.34 36.52 -20.61
CA CYS A 17 -8.39 36.00 -19.61
C CYS A 17 -8.88 34.65 -19.14
N THR A 18 -8.40 33.57 -19.75
CA THR A 18 -8.49 32.24 -19.15
C THR A 18 -7.61 32.26 -17.89
N ALA A 19 -8.22 32.44 -16.74
CA ALA A 19 -7.53 32.20 -15.47
C ALA A 19 -7.03 30.74 -15.47
N ALA A 20 -5.73 30.54 -15.66
CA ALA A 20 -5.13 29.24 -15.48
C ALA A 20 -5.37 28.84 -14.02
N GLN A 21 -6.32 27.92 -13.80
CA GLN A 21 -6.54 27.36 -12.47
C GLN A 21 -5.25 26.65 -12.05
N ALA A 22 -4.61 27.15 -10.99
CA ALA A 22 -3.43 26.50 -10.43
C ALA A 22 -3.76 25.04 -10.10
N GLN A 23 -2.93 24.13 -10.62
CA GLN A 23 -3.07 22.71 -10.37
C GLN A 23 -2.93 22.43 -8.87
N THR A 24 -3.92 21.78 -8.26
CA THR A 24 -3.84 21.37 -6.86
C THR A 24 -2.83 20.24 -6.73
N LYS A 25 -1.93 20.33 -5.76
CA LYS A 25 -0.98 19.26 -5.45
C LYS A 25 -1.48 18.45 -4.25
N LEU A 26 -1.54 17.12 -4.38
CA LEU A 26 -1.80 16.19 -3.28
C LEU A 26 -0.52 15.42 -2.94
N VAL A 27 -0.11 15.50 -1.68
CA VAL A 27 1.05 14.79 -1.15
C VAL A 27 0.57 13.57 -0.37
N ILE A 28 0.95 12.37 -0.84
CA ILE A 28 0.53 11.08 -0.26
C ILE A 28 1.75 10.32 0.21
N LYS A 29 1.88 10.05 1.53
CA LYS A 29 3.07 9.40 2.09
C LYS A 29 2.72 8.18 2.96
N GLY A 30 3.59 7.18 2.97
CA GLY A 30 3.45 6.06 3.90
C GLY A 30 3.77 4.70 3.33
N SER A 31 2.80 3.79 3.40
CA SER A 31 2.96 2.36 3.12
C SER A 31 3.45 2.05 1.71
N ASP A 32 4.56 1.33 1.59
CA ASP A 32 5.02 0.73 0.34
C ASP A 32 3.99 -0.25 -0.25
N THR A 33 3.25 -0.98 0.58
CA THR A 33 2.23 -1.93 0.10
C THR A 33 1.20 -1.26 -0.82
N LEU A 34 0.74 -0.05 -0.47
CA LEU A 34 -0.20 0.72 -1.28
C LEU A 34 0.54 1.57 -2.32
N GLY A 35 1.61 2.24 -1.89
CA GLY A 35 2.24 3.33 -2.63
C GLY A 35 3.14 2.88 -3.79
N ALA A 36 3.59 1.62 -3.81
CA ALA A 36 4.44 1.15 -4.91
C ALA A 36 3.64 0.68 -6.15
N LYS A 37 2.37 0.31 -6.01
CA LYS A 37 1.56 -0.18 -7.15
C LYS A 37 0.16 0.46 -7.22
N MET A 38 -0.63 0.39 -6.13
CA MET A 38 -2.04 0.76 -6.15
C MET A 38 -2.26 2.27 -6.29
N VAL A 39 -1.66 3.06 -5.41
CA VAL A 39 -1.90 4.51 -5.37
C VAL A 39 -1.41 5.24 -6.62
N PRO A 40 -0.26 4.90 -7.23
CA PRO A 40 0.13 5.49 -8.52
C PRO A 40 -0.88 5.24 -9.64
N GLN A 41 -1.44 4.03 -9.75
CA GLN A 41 -2.44 3.72 -10.79
C GLN A 41 -3.76 4.45 -10.53
N LEU A 42 -4.20 4.54 -9.27
CA LEU A 42 -5.38 5.34 -8.90
C LEU A 42 -5.16 6.83 -9.19
N ALA A 43 -3.96 7.36 -8.92
CA ALA A 43 -3.63 8.75 -9.20
C ALA A 43 -3.67 9.07 -10.70
N GLU A 44 -3.11 8.20 -11.54
CA GLU A 44 -3.16 8.37 -13.00
C GLU A 44 -4.59 8.29 -13.54
N ALA A 45 -5.40 7.33 -13.10
CA ALA A 45 -6.80 7.22 -13.50
C ALA A 45 -7.63 8.43 -13.03
N TYR A 46 -7.41 8.90 -11.81
CA TYR A 46 -8.08 10.08 -11.30
C TYR A 46 -7.77 11.35 -12.10
N LYS A 47 -6.51 11.52 -12.54
CA LYS A 47 -6.11 12.61 -13.47
C LYS A 47 -6.76 12.44 -14.84
N ALA A 48 -6.76 11.22 -15.39
CA ALA A 48 -7.36 10.92 -16.68
C ALA A 48 -8.87 11.18 -16.71
N ALA A 49 -9.54 11.09 -15.56
CA ALA A 49 -10.95 11.48 -15.40
C ALA A 49 -11.20 13.01 -15.42
N GLY A 50 -10.18 13.81 -15.75
CA GLY A 50 -10.29 15.28 -15.92
C GLY A 50 -10.05 16.08 -14.64
N ASN A 51 -9.59 15.46 -13.55
CA ASN A 51 -9.27 16.20 -12.34
C ASN A 51 -7.91 16.92 -12.46
N ASN A 52 -7.92 18.26 -12.28
CA ASN A 52 -6.71 19.09 -12.37
C ASN A 52 -5.87 19.01 -11.08
N VAL A 53 -5.21 17.86 -10.88
CA VAL A 53 -4.43 17.55 -9.69
C VAL A 53 -3.08 16.95 -10.07
N SER A 54 -2.03 17.26 -9.30
CA SER A 54 -0.74 16.58 -9.33
C SER A 54 -0.55 15.77 -8.04
N PHE A 55 0.17 14.66 -8.13
CA PHE A 55 0.43 13.78 -7.00
C PHE A 55 1.92 13.71 -6.69
N GLU A 56 2.27 13.85 -5.41
CA GLU A 56 3.58 13.47 -4.88
C GLU A 56 3.40 12.24 -3.98
N ILE A 57 3.95 11.11 -4.38
CA ILE A 57 3.75 9.82 -3.68
C ILE A 57 5.09 9.33 -3.14
N ALA A 58 5.17 9.11 -1.81
CA ALA A 58 6.34 8.56 -1.13
C ALA A 58 5.98 7.27 -0.37
N ALA A 59 6.56 6.14 -0.79
CA ALA A 59 6.24 4.80 -0.33
C ALA A 59 7.31 4.19 0.59
N GLU A 60 7.54 4.80 1.77
CA GLU A 60 8.66 4.50 2.67
C GLU A 60 8.29 3.56 3.84
N GLY A 61 7.01 3.34 4.07
CA GLY A 61 6.47 2.49 5.13
C GLY A 61 5.37 3.16 5.96
N SER A 62 4.50 2.37 6.58
CA SER A 62 3.32 2.89 7.30
C SER A 62 3.65 3.81 8.48
N SER A 63 4.86 3.76 9.03
CA SER A 63 5.25 4.68 10.11
C SER A 63 5.40 6.11 9.60
N THR A 64 5.84 6.30 8.34
CA THR A 64 5.96 7.64 7.73
C THR A 64 4.59 8.28 7.44
N CYS A 65 3.52 7.49 7.25
CA CYS A 65 2.15 7.99 7.19
C CYS A 65 1.85 8.91 8.37
N PHE A 66 2.02 8.39 9.59
CA PHE A 66 1.62 9.10 10.80
C PHE A 66 2.56 10.26 11.14
N THR A 67 3.87 10.10 10.91
CA THR A 67 4.82 11.20 11.15
C THR A 67 4.64 12.35 10.16
N SER A 68 4.40 12.06 8.88
CA SER A 68 4.20 13.09 7.86
C SER A 68 2.88 13.84 8.03
N LEU A 69 1.80 13.14 8.37
CA LEU A 69 0.51 13.77 8.69
C LEU A 69 0.62 14.68 9.93
N LEU A 70 1.30 14.21 10.98
CA LEU A 70 1.48 15.01 12.19
C LEU A 70 2.32 16.26 11.93
N ALA A 71 3.33 16.15 11.09
CA ALA A 71 4.20 17.26 10.66
C ALA A 71 3.54 18.18 9.62
N GLY A 72 2.37 17.84 9.05
CA GLY A 72 1.73 18.60 7.99
C GLY A 72 2.46 18.54 6.64
N THR A 73 3.27 17.51 6.40
CA THR A 73 4.02 17.30 5.15
C THR A 73 3.38 16.26 4.22
N ALA A 74 2.19 15.80 4.55
CA ALA A 74 1.33 14.98 3.70
C ALA A 74 -0.13 15.38 3.92
N ASP A 75 -0.92 15.34 2.84
CA ASP A 75 -2.36 15.55 2.86
C ASP A 75 -3.08 14.25 3.18
N ILE A 76 -2.56 13.14 2.65
CA ILE A 76 -3.09 11.78 2.83
C ILE A 76 -1.94 10.86 3.26
N GLY A 77 -2.18 10.09 4.33
CA GLY A 77 -1.28 9.05 4.77
C GLY A 77 -1.71 7.68 4.26
N MET A 78 -0.78 6.84 3.82
CA MET A 78 -1.03 5.44 3.46
C MET A 78 -0.56 4.51 4.56
N SER A 79 -1.40 3.56 5.00
CA SER A 79 -0.98 2.56 5.99
C SER A 79 -1.50 1.16 5.68
N SER A 80 -0.64 0.16 5.84
CA SER A 80 -0.99 -1.25 5.75
C SER A 80 -1.19 -1.90 7.14
N ARG A 81 -1.54 -1.08 8.12
CA ARG A 81 -1.94 -1.44 9.48
C ARG A 81 -2.78 -0.33 10.11
N GLY A 82 -3.57 -0.66 11.11
CA GLY A 82 -4.21 0.36 11.93
C GLY A 82 -3.20 1.26 12.67
N ILE A 83 -3.64 2.44 13.05
CA ILE A 83 -2.87 3.36 13.89
C ILE A 83 -2.57 2.74 15.26
N LYS A 84 -1.36 2.90 15.76
CA LYS A 84 -0.98 2.42 17.11
C LYS A 84 -1.48 3.39 18.18
N ALA A 85 -1.69 2.89 19.40
CA ALA A 85 -2.06 3.73 20.53
C ALA A 85 -1.06 4.88 20.76
N SER A 86 0.25 4.61 20.67
CA SER A 86 1.28 5.63 20.81
C SER A 86 1.25 6.71 19.72
N GLU A 87 0.86 6.35 18.49
CA GLU A 87 0.66 7.29 17.37
C GLU A 87 -0.61 8.11 17.62
N LYS A 88 -1.72 7.46 17.98
CA LYS A 88 -2.98 8.14 18.32
C LYS A 88 -2.79 9.17 19.45
N ASN A 89 -2.04 8.81 20.50
CA ASN A 89 -1.72 9.71 21.59
C ASN A 89 -0.91 10.93 21.13
N LYS A 90 0.04 10.78 20.19
CA LYS A 90 0.79 11.90 19.62
C LYS A 90 -0.12 12.87 18.85
N PHE A 91 -1.09 12.36 18.09
CA PHE A 91 -2.08 13.21 17.42
C PHE A 91 -2.89 13.98 18.46
N ALA A 92 -3.44 13.31 19.46
CA ALA A 92 -4.22 13.94 20.53
C ALA A 92 -3.42 15.00 21.30
N SER A 93 -2.16 14.71 21.67
CA SER A 93 -1.28 15.67 22.34
C SER A 93 -0.92 16.90 21.50
N SER A 94 -1.10 16.80 20.18
CA SER A 94 -0.90 17.91 19.23
C SER A 94 -2.22 18.63 18.86
N GLY A 95 -3.32 18.33 19.55
CA GLY A 95 -4.65 18.86 19.25
C GLY A 95 -5.20 18.41 17.88
N LYS A 96 -4.71 17.27 17.37
CA LYS A 96 -5.07 16.71 16.04
C LYS A 96 -5.78 15.37 16.23
N GLU A 97 -6.57 14.99 15.25
CA GLU A 97 -7.20 13.69 15.16
C GLU A 97 -6.78 12.99 13.86
N ALA A 98 -6.40 11.72 13.94
CA ALA A 98 -6.18 10.90 12.76
C ALA A 98 -7.48 10.20 12.37
N VAL A 99 -8.04 10.54 11.23
CA VAL A 99 -9.26 9.93 10.68
C VAL A 99 -8.88 8.81 9.72
N GLU A 100 -9.49 7.65 9.91
CA GLU A 100 -9.23 6.42 9.17
C GLU A 100 -10.24 6.21 8.04
N HIS A 101 -9.74 5.88 6.85
CA HIS A 101 -10.54 5.50 5.68
C HIS A 101 -10.05 4.16 5.16
N VAL A 102 -10.91 3.14 5.07
CA VAL A 102 -10.53 1.83 4.50
C VAL A 102 -10.27 2.00 3.01
N ALA A 103 -9.05 1.70 2.58
CA ALA A 103 -8.59 1.82 1.19
C ALA A 103 -8.72 0.50 0.40
N GLY A 104 -8.89 -0.61 1.10
CA GLY A 104 -9.03 -1.95 0.52
C GLY A 104 -8.70 -3.04 1.53
N VAL A 105 -8.74 -4.29 1.08
CA VAL A 105 -8.32 -5.46 1.86
C VAL A 105 -7.14 -6.13 1.15
N ASP A 106 -6.17 -6.57 1.93
CA ASP A 106 -4.97 -7.26 1.47
C ASP A 106 -4.76 -8.53 2.30
N MET A 107 -4.05 -9.48 1.72
CA MET A 107 -3.55 -10.66 2.41
C MET A 107 -2.03 -10.64 2.38
N ILE A 108 -1.42 -10.87 3.55
CA ILE A 108 0.04 -11.02 3.62
C ILE A 108 0.38 -12.44 3.21
N ALA A 109 0.75 -12.61 1.94
CA ALA A 109 1.14 -13.91 1.41
C ALA A 109 2.54 -14.30 1.90
N VAL A 110 2.67 -15.48 2.45
CA VAL A 110 3.96 -16.14 2.63
C VAL A 110 4.39 -16.68 1.27
N ILE A 111 5.58 -16.31 0.81
CA ILE A 111 6.11 -16.72 -0.50
C ILE A 111 7.40 -17.51 -0.32
N VAL A 112 7.57 -18.54 -1.14
CA VAL A 112 8.78 -19.35 -1.26
C VAL A 112 9.28 -19.35 -2.70
N ASN A 113 10.54 -19.72 -2.91
CA ASN A 113 11.02 -19.95 -4.27
C ASN A 113 10.26 -21.14 -4.90
N GLU A 114 9.87 -21.07 -6.16
CA GLU A 114 9.16 -22.15 -6.86
C GLU A 114 9.92 -23.49 -6.84
N ALA A 115 11.25 -23.46 -6.93
CA ALA A 115 12.10 -24.66 -6.90
C ALA A 115 12.16 -25.31 -5.52
N ASN A 116 11.72 -24.62 -4.45
CA ASN A 116 11.74 -25.15 -3.08
C ASN A 116 10.76 -26.33 -2.91
N GLY A 117 9.60 -26.27 -3.55
CA GLY A 117 8.59 -27.31 -3.54
C GLY A 117 7.69 -27.35 -2.30
N VAL A 118 7.93 -26.53 -1.27
CA VAL A 118 7.03 -26.39 -0.10
C VAL A 118 5.81 -25.57 -0.51
N LYS A 119 4.62 -26.18 -0.47
CA LYS A 119 3.35 -25.57 -0.92
C LYS A 119 2.46 -25.10 0.22
N ALA A 120 2.69 -25.60 1.43
CA ALA A 120 1.88 -25.28 2.60
C ALA A 120 2.73 -25.30 3.87
N LEU A 121 2.40 -24.44 4.81
CA LEU A 121 2.98 -24.34 6.14
C LEU A 121 1.87 -24.15 7.17
N THR A 122 2.03 -24.66 8.38
CA THR A 122 1.16 -24.24 9.47
C THR A 122 1.56 -22.85 9.95
N LYS A 123 0.67 -22.16 10.66
CA LYS A 123 1.01 -20.87 11.27
C LYS A 123 2.18 -20.99 12.24
N GLU A 124 2.27 -22.10 12.97
CA GLU A 124 3.36 -22.40 13.92
C GLU A 124 4.70 -22.58 13.18
N GLN A 125 4.69 -23.27 12.03
CA GLN A 125 5.88 -23.41 11.18
C GLN A 125 6.32 -22.05 10.62
N VAL A 126 5.39 -21.24 10.12
CA VAL A 126 5.68 -19.86 9.71
C VAL A 126 6.29 -19.08 10.86
N ALA A 127 5.69 -19.11 12.05
CA ALA A 127 6.25 -18.45 13.23
C ALA A 127 7.65 -18.97 13.55
N GLY A 128 7.86 -20.28 13.54
CA GLY A 128 9.16 -20.92 13.80
C GLY A 128 10.25 -20.45 12.84
N ILE A 129 9.95 -20.40 11.55
CA ILE A 129 10.89 -19.91 10.53
C ILE A 129 11.26 -18.45 10.75
N PHE A 130 10.26 -17.60 10.94
CA PHE A 130 10.50 -16.15 11.06
C PHE A 130 11.06 -15.72 12.43
N THR A 131 10.91 -16.54 13.47
CA THR A 131 11.60 -16.35 14.78
C THR A 131 12.99 -16.96 14.82
N GLY A 132 13.32 -17.84 13.84
CA GLY A 132 14.61 -18.53 13.75
C GLY A 132 14.70 -19.78 14.63
N THR A 133 13.58 -20.35 15.07
CA THR A 133 13.53 -21.65 15.77
C THR A 133 13.48 -22.83 14.80
N ILE A 134 13.03 -22.60 13.56
CA ILE A 134 13.12 -23.52 12.41
C ILE A 134 14.10 -22.89 11.43
N THR A 135 15.17 -23.59 11.09
CA THR A 135 16.27 -23.04 10.29
C THR A 135 16.60 -23.87 9.05
N ASP A 136 16.07 -25.07 8.94
CA ASP A 136 16.27 -25.96 7.80
C ASP A 136 14.92 -26.36 7.18
N TRP A 137 14.85 -26.43 5.85
CA TRP A 137 13.64 -26.79 5.14
C TRP A 137 13.16 -28.21 5.41
N SER A 138 14.07 -29.16 5.79
CA SER A 138 13.70 -30.53 6.15
C SER A 138 12.79 -30.60 7.38
N GLU A 139 12.85 -29.59 8.27
CA GLU A 139 11.99 -29.52 9.46
C GLU A 139 10.52 -29.26 9.13
N VAL A 140 10.25 -28.80 7.90
CA VAL A 140 8.89 -28.48 7.42
C VAL A 140 8.51 -29.25 6.16
N GLY A 141 9.20 -30.37 5.87
CA GLY A 141 8.88 -31.26 4.76
C GLY A 141 9.48 -30.86 3.41
N GLY A 142 10.38 -29.88 3.38
CA GLY A 142 11.16 -29.50 2.21
C GLY A 142 12.43 -30.31 2.04
N LYS A 143 13.20 -30.05 0.98
CA LYS A 143 14.56 -30.57 0.83
C LYS A 143 15.48 -29.93 1.86
N ALA A 144 16.39 -30.71 2.45
CA ALA A 144 17.38 -30.19 3.39
C ALA A 144 18.13 -29.00 2.80
N GLY A 145 18.23 -27.93 3.59
CA GLY A 145 18.89 -26.68 3.21
C GLY A 145 18.54 -25.55 4.16
N THR A 146 19.51 -24.73 4.49
CA THR A 146 19.33 -23.60 5.40
C THR A 146 18.36 -22.58 4.83
N ILE A 147 17.34 -22.19 5.61
CA ILE A 147 16.30 -21.25 5.22
C ILE A 147 16.87 -19.82 5.19
N SER A 148 16.73 -19.14 4.05
CA SER A 148 17.03 -17.71 3.91
C SER A 148 15.77 -16.89 4.10
N VAL A 149 15.67 -16.15 5.21
CA VAL A 149 14.45 -15.45 5.63
C VAL A 149 14.52 -13.97 5.27
N TYR A 150 13.61 -13.50 4.42
CA TYR A 150 13.51 -12.12 3.98
C TYR A 150 12.31 -11.42 4.62
N THR A 151 12.56 -10.27 5.26
CA THR A 151 11.58 -9.49 5.99
C THR A 151 11.58 -8.04 5.53
N ARG A 152 10.65 -7.24 6.04
CA ARG A 152 10.62 -5.80 5.84
C ARG A 152 11.39 -5.07 6.94
N ASN A 153 11.76 -3.83 6.68
CA ASN A 153 12.28 -2.91 7.70
C ASN A 153 11.22 -2.58 8.77
N THR A 154 11.63 -1.98 9.88
CA THR A 154 10.75 -1.72 11.04
C THR A 154 9.75 -0.57 10.84
N SER A 155 9.92 0.28 9.81
CA SER A 155 8.93 1.31 9.41
C SER A 155 7.70 0.70 8.72
N SER A 156 7.85 -0.52 8.17
CA SER A 156 6.80 -1.23 7.44
C SER A 156 5.62 -1.61 8.33
N GLY A 157 4.40 -1.27 7.86
CA GLY A 157 3.16 -1.77 8.47
C GLY A 157 3.01 -3.27 8.26
N THR A 158 3.44 -3.79 7.10
CA THR A 158 3.41 -5.23 6.80
C THR A 158 4.28 -6.01 7.78
N TYR A 159 5.49 -5.52 8.10
CA TYR A 159 6.35 -6.10 9.15
C TYR A 159 5.61 -6.23 10.49
N LYS A 160 4.95 -5.16 10.93
CA LYS A 160 4.23 -5.15 12.21
C LYS A 160 2.97 -6.01 12.20
N THR A 161 2.24 -6.02 11.08
CA THR A 161 1.04 -6.86 10.94
C THR A 161 1.40 -8.34 10.87
N PHE A 162 2.43 -8.71 10.10
CA PHE A 162 2.93 -10.08 10.04
C PHE A 162 3.40 -10.56 11.42
N GLN A 163 4.18 -9.76 12.13
CA GLN A 163 4.60 -10.04 13.51
C GLN A 163 3.41 -10.33 14.42
N LYS A 164 2.31 -9.56 14.28
CA LYS A 164 1.10 -9.72 15.08
C LYS A 164 0.32 -10.99 14.69
N LEU A 165 0.08 -11.19 13.39
CA LEU A 165 -0.84 -12.23 12.90
C LEU A 165 -0.18 -13.61 12.77
N ALA A 166 1.05 -13.66 12.27
CA ALA A 166 1.76 -14.91 11.99
C ALA A 166 2.65 -15.37 13.14
N MET A 167 3.17 -14.45 13.98
CA MET A 167 4.19 -14.75 14.97
C MET A 167 3.72 -14.49 16.41
N ASP A 168 2.43 -14.18 16.62
CA ASP A 168 1.86 -13.86 17.95
C ASP A 168 2.67 -12.80 18.71
N LYS A 169 3.16 -11.78 17.97
CA LYS A 169 3.99 -10.65 18.43
C LYS A 169 5.42 -11.04 18.88
N LYS A 170 5.86 -12.27 18.68
CA LYS A 170 7.26 -12.67 18.93
C LYS A 170 8.22 -11.88 18.04
N ASP A 171 9.46 -11.73 18.48
CA ASP A 171 10.48 -11.03 17.70
C ASP A 171 10.98 -11.86 16.54
N TYR A 172 11.38 -11.20 15.47
CA TYR A 172 12.02 -11.83 14.32
C TYR A 172 13.41 -12.35 14.71
N GLY A 173 13.77 -13.48 14.14
CA GLY A 173 15.09 -14.07 14.30
C GLY A 173 16.22 -13.14 13.83
N LYS A 174 17.39 -13.25 14.43
CA LYS A 174 18.57 -12.45 14.09
C LYS A 174 19.10 -12.71 12.68
N ASN A 175 18.79 -13.88 12.10
CA ASN A 175 19.17 -14.31 10.76
C ASN A 175 18.27 -13.72 9.65
N THR A 176 17.28 -12.88 9.96
CA THR A 176 16.38 -12.31 8.97
C THR A 176 17.01 -11.13 8.24
N GLN A 177 16.86 -11.10 6.91
CA GLN A 177 17.34 -10.04 6.05
C GLN A 177 16.24 -9.01 5.80
N LYS A 178 16.51 -7.74 6.10
CA LYS A 178 15.52 -6.67 6.05
C LYS A 178 15.54 -5.94 4.71
N MET A 179 14.41 -5.94 4.00
CA MET A 179 14.21 -5.29 2.71
C MET A 179 13.36 -4.03 2.85
N ALA A 180 13.58 -3.05 1.97
CA ALA A 180 12.84 -1.79 1.97
C ALA A 180 11.39 -1.98 1.49
N GLY A 181 11.15 -2.82 0.47
CA GLY A 181 9.84 -2.99 -0.19
C GLY A 181 9.42 -4.45 -0.38
N ASN A 182 8.13 -4.64 -0.71
CA ASN A 182 7.58 -5.95 -1.07
C ASN A 182 8.25 -6.51 -2.33
N GLU A 183 8.50 -5.66 -3.33
CA GLU A 183 9.12 -6.06 -4.59
C GLU A 183 10.53 -6.64 -4.38
N GLN A 184 11.33 -6.04 -3.49
CA GLN A 184 12.64 -6.57 -3.15
C GLN A 184 12.57 -7.94 -2.51
N ILE A 185 11.62 -8.17 -1.58
CA ILE A 185 11.42 -9.51 -1.00
C ILE A 185 11.10 -10.53 -2.10
N ALA A 186 10.16 -10.20 -2.99
CA ALA A 186 9.78 -11.09 -4.08
C ALA A 186 10.98 -11.40 -5.00
N GLN A 187 11.83 -10.39 -5.28
CA GLN A 187 13.05 -10.56 -6.09
C GLN A 187 14.08 -11.46 -5.40
N GLU A 188 14.33 -11.25 -4.12
CA GLU A 188 15.32 -12.06 -3.40
C GLU A 188 14.86 -13.51 -3.21
N VAL A 189 13.56 -13.73 -2.93
CA VAL A 189 12.99 -15.09 -2.89
C VAL A 189 13.07 -15.76 -4.25
N ALA A 190 12.79 -15.06 -5.36
CA ALA A 190 12.88 -15.61 -6.71
C ALA A 190 14.30 -16.07 -7.09
N LYS A 191 15.33 -15.39 -6.59
CA LYS A 191 16.75 -15.71 -6.88
C LYS A 191 17.33 -16.82 -6.02
N ASN A 192 16.70 -17.14 -4.89
CA ASN A 192 17.25 -18.06 -3.88
C ASN A 192 16.31 -19.25 -3.66
N ALA A 193 16.73 -20.45 -4.09
CA ALA A 193 15.96 -21.68 -3.94
C ALA A 193 15.58 -22.00 -2.47
N ASN A 194 16.36 -21.51 -1.50
CA ASN A 194 16.10 -21.66 -0.07
C ASN A 194 15.38 -20.44 0.55
N GLY A 195 14.90 -19.50 -0.29
CA GLY A 195 14.29 -18.25 0.14
C GLY A 195 12.85 -18.40 0.61
N ILE A 196 12.53 -17.70 1.68
CA ILE A 196 11.16 -17.46 2.16
C ILE A 196 11.00 -15.97 2.50
N GLY A 197 9.83 -15.44 2.26
CA GLY A 197 9.49 -14.08 2.63
C GLY A 197 7.99 -13.90 2.77
N TYR A 198 7.56 -12.66 3.01
CA TYR A 198 6.15 -12.30 2.97
C TYR A 198 5.96 -10.99 2.21
N VAL A 199 4.89 -10.91 1.44
CA VAL A 199 4.51 -9.75 0.64
C VAL A 199 3.00 -9.54 0.67
N GLY A 200 2.53 -8.35 0.32
CA GLY A 200 1.11 -8.14 0.02
C GLY A 200 0.68 -8.92 -1.23
N LEU A 201 -0.59 -9.26 -1.33
CA LEU A 201 -1.15 -10.09 -2.41
C LEU A 201 -0.84 -9.54 -3.81
N ALA A 202 -0.77 -8.22 -3.97
CA ALA A 202 -0.40 -7.56 -5.23
C ALA A 202 1.02 -7.90 -5.75
N TYR A 203 1.84 -8.57 -4.96
CA TYR A 203 3.24 -8.89 -5.29
C TYR A 203 3.52 -10.37 -5.51
N VAL A 204 2.50 -11.23 -5.44
CA VAL A 204 2.66 -12.68 -5.63
C VAL A 204 2.77 -13.11 -7.10
N LYS A 205 2.31 -12.26 -8.04
CA LYS A 205 2.38 -12.54 -9.48
C LYS A 205 3.77 -12.15 -10.00
N LYS A 206 4.75 -12.99 -9.72
CA LYS A 206 6.14 -12.83 -10.16
C LYS A 206 6.75 -14.20 -10.41
N ASP A 207 7.45 -14.35 -11.51
CA ASP A 207 8.16 -15.58 -11.86
C ASP A 207 9.21 -15.93 -10.79
N GLY A 208 9.37 -17.22 -10.52
CA GLY A 208 10.33 -17.75 -9.56
C GLY A 208 9.86 -17.75 -8.11
N ILE A 209 8.63 -17.31 -7.81
CA ILE A 209 8.04 -17.41 -6.48
C ILE A 209 6.67 -18.08 -6.52
N ALA A 210 6.33 -18.79 -5.45
CA ALA A 210 5.02 -19.35 -5.23
C ALA A 210 4.49 -18.96 -3.84
N PRO A 211 3.19 -18.61 -3.72
CA PRO A 211 2.58 -18.44 -2.42
C PRO A 211 2.38 -19.80 -1.75
N ALA A 212 2.75 -19.91 -0.47
CA ALA A 212 2.46 -21.06 0.36
C ALA A 212 1.11 -20.90 1.05
N ALA A 213 0.32 -21.97 1.11
CA ALA A 213 -0.87 -21.99 1.94
C ALA A 213 -0.49 -21.88 3.42
N VAL A 214 -1.25 -21.12 4.21
CA VAL A 214 -1.10 -21.05 5.65
C VAL A 214 -2.30 -21.73 6.29
N ASN A 215 -2.05 -22.75 7.11
CA ASN A 215 -3.09 -23.63 7.67
C ASN A 215 -4.04 -24.19 6.59
N GLY A 216 -3.50 -24.55 5.41
CA GLY A 216 -4.26 -25.11 4.30
C GLY A 216 -5.01 -24.09 3.44
N VAL A 217 -4.98 -22.79 3.76
CA VAL A 217 -5.65 -21.72 3.01
C VAL A 217 -4.63 -20.95 2.19
N LEU A 218 -4.86 -20.83 0.87
CA LEU A 218 -4.04 -20.02 -0.03
C LEU A 218 -4.47 -18.54 0.05
N PRO A 219 -3.53 -17.58 -0.07
CA PRO A 219 -3.85 -16.17 -0.18
C PRO A 219 -4.44 -15.87 -1.56
N SER A 220 -5.77 -15.77 -1.63
CA SER A 220 -6.52 -15.38 -2.83
C SER A 220 -7.72 -14.52 -2.45
N PRO A 221 -8.24 -13.65 -3.36
CA PRO A 221 -9.40 -12.82 -3.06
C PRO A 221 -10.60 -13.61 -2.51
N GLU A 222 -10.85 -14.80 -3.03
CA GLU A 222 -11.95 -15.69 -2.63
C GLU A 222 -11.80 -16.15 -1.17
N ASN A 223 -10.55 -16.36 -0.74
CA ASN A 223 -10.21 -16.86 0.60
C ASN A 223 -10.00 -15.74 1.64
N SER A 224 -10.29 -14.49 1.29
CA SER A 224 -9.95 -13.33 2.12
C SER A 224 -10.53 -13.35 3.53
N LYS A 225 -11.68 -14.01 3.72
CA LYS A 225 -12.34 -14.15 5.02
C LYS A 225 -11.74 -15.26 5.87
N GLU A 226 -11.18 -16.29 5.23
CA GLU A 226 -10.65 -17.49 5.90
C GLU A 226 -9.13 -17.40 6.10
N TYR A 227 -8.44 -16.65 5.26
CA TYR A 227 -6.99 -16.52 5.33
C TYR A 227 -6.56 -15.76 6.58
N ALA A 228 -5.84 -16.42 7.46
CA ALA A 228 -5.46 -15.90 8.79
C ALA A 228 -4.62 -14.60 8.77
N LEU A 229 -3.96 -14.29 7.65
CA LEU A 229 -3.10 -13.10 7.50
C LEU A 229 -3.75 -12.01 6.65
N SER A 230 -5.08 -11.98 6.57
CA SER A 230 -5.87 -10.90 5.94
C SER A 230 -5.86 -9.63 6.79
N ARG A 231 -5.92 -8.47 6.13
CA ARG A 231 -5.89 -7.17 6.80
C ARG A 231 -6.53 -6.08 5.96
N ASN A 232 -6.99 -5.02 6.59
CA ASN A 232 -7.35 -3.79 5.90
C ASN A 232 -6.11 -2.97 5.53
N LEU A 233 -6.23 -2.27 4.41
CA LEU A 233 -5.38 -1.16 3.99
C LEU A 233 -6.11 0.15 4.26
N TYR A 234 -5.38 1.22 4.55
CA TYR A 234 -5.96 2.46 5.01
C TYR A 234 -5.35 3.69 4.35
N TYR A 235 -6.22 4.68 4.10
CA TYR A 235 -5.82 6.08 4.07
C TYR A 235 -6.09 6.72 5.43
N TYR A 236 -5.26 7.68 5.78
CA TYR A 236 -5.41 8.51 6.99
C TYR A 236 -5.35 9.98 6.63
N THR A 237 -6.11 10.80 7.34
CA THR A 237 -6.07 12.27 7.26
C THR A 237 -6.01 12.87 8.65
N VAL A 238 -5.62 14.15 8.74
CA VAL A 238 -5.76 14.95 9.96
C VAL A 238 -7.14 15.60 9.95
N GLY A 239 -8.01 15.17 10.85
CA GLY A 239 -9.42 15.55 10.81
C GLY A 239 -10.16 15.00 9.58
N GLN A 240 -11.41 15.43 9.39
CA GLN A 240 -12.16 15.07 8.20
C GLN A 240 -11.49 15.67 6.95
N PRO A 241 -11.31 14.89 5.88
CA PRO A 241 -10.67 15.40 4.68
C PRO A 241 -11.55 16.47 4.01
N THR A 242 -10.91 17.49 3.45
CA THR A 242 -11.56 18.57 2.71
C THR A 242 -10.93 18.74 1.33
N GLY A 243 -11.54 19.55 0.48
CA GLY A 243 -10.98 19.90 -0.82
C GLY A 243 -10.70 18.68 -1.71
N GLU A 244 -9.53 18.67 -2.34
CA GLU A 244 -9.14 17.63 -3.29
C GLU A 244 -8.81 16.29 -2.61
N ALA A 245 -8.29 16.31 -1.39
CA ALA A 245 -8.06 15.10 -0.61
C ALA A 245 -9.36 14.34 -0.32
N ALA A 246 -10.45 15.07 0.03
CA ALA A 246 -11.75 14.46 0.23
C ALA A 246 -12.31 13.84 -1.05
N LYS A 247 -12.19 14.54 -2.18
CA LYS A 247 -12.65 14.05 -3.48
C LYS A 247 -11.90 12.79 -3.91
N PHE A 248 -10.57 12.82 -3.82
CA PHE A 248 -9.73 11.67 -4.17
C PHE A 248 -10.04 10.45 -3.28
N ILE A 249 -10.08 10.60 -1.96
CA ILE A 249 -10.39 9.50 -1.03
C ILE A 249 -11.79 8.95 -1.35
N LYS A 250 -12.78 9.80 -1.51
CA LYS A 250 -14.14 9.37 -1.85
C LYS A 250 -14.14 8.57 -3.16
N TRP A 251 -13.55 9.10 -4.23
CA TRP A 251 -13.47 8.41 -5.52
C TRP A 251 -12.72 7.08 -5.40
N ALA A 252 -11.54 7.08 -4.75
CA ALA A 252 -10.70 5.89 -4.59
C ALA A 252 -11.36 4.78 -3.77
N THR A 253 -12.32 5.12 -2.89
CA THR A 253 -12.96 4.14 -1.99
C THR A 253 -14.39 3.78 -2.39
N THR A 254 -15.01 4.50 -3.32
CA THR A 254 -16.44 4.28 -3.66
C THR A 254 -16.73 4.11 -5.16
N SER A 255 -15.82 4.55 -6.07
CA SER A 255 -16.07 4.42 -7.51
C SER A 255 -15.81 3.01 -8.03
N ASP A 256 -16.59 2.60 -9.04
CA ASP A 256 -16.39 1.31 -9.70
C ASP A 256 -15.06 1.25 -10.45
N GLU A 257 -14.63 2.38 -11.01
CA GLU A 257 -13.36 2.49 -11.71
C GLU A 257 -12.18 2.24 -10.76
N ALA A 258 -12.16 2.91 -9.61
CA ALA A 258 -11.13 2.70 -8.59
C ALA A 258 -11.16 1.26 -8.06
N GLY A 259 -12.36 0.68 -7.85
CA GLY A 259 -12.51 -0.71 -7.44
C GLY A 259 -11.85 -1.68 -8.43
N LYS A 260 -12.11 -1.53 -9.73
CA LYS A 260 -11.48 -2.35 -10.77
C LYS A 260 -9.96 -2.21 -10.80
N ILE A 261 -9.44 -1.00 -10.59
CA ILE A 261 -7.98 -0.77 -10.50
C ILE A 261 -7.40 -1.49 -9.28
N ILE A 262 -8.02 -1.36 -8.11
CA ILE A 262 -7.58 -2.04 -6.89
C ILE A 262 -7.52 -3.55 -7.09
N GLU A 263 -8.54 -4.14 -7.70
CA GLU A 263 -8.63 -5.58 -7.99
C GLU A 263 -7.60 -6.01 -9.06
N SER A 264 -7.40 -5.21 -10.11
CA SER A 264 -6.39 -5.50 -11.14
C SER A 264 -4.97 -5.53 -10.60
N VAL A 265 -4.68 -4.69 -9.61
CA VAL A 265 -3.40 -4.69 -8.89
C VAL A 265 -3.25 -5.93 -7.99
N GLY A 266 -4.35 -6.57 -7.59
CA GLY A 266 -4.35 -7.79 -6.78
C GLY A 266 -4.80 -7.59 -5.33
N PHE A 267 -5.38 -6.43 -5.00
CA PHE A 267 -6.05 -6.21 -3.72
C PHE A 267 -7.57 -6.42 -3.86
N ILE A 268 -8.29 -6.31 -2.78
CA ILE A 268 -9.75 -6.37 -2.76
C ILE A 268 -10.27 -4.96 -2.51
N ALA A 269 -11.20 -4.50 -3.34
CA ALA A 269 -11.81 -3.19 -3.18
C ALA A 269 -12.50 -3.05 -1.81
N PRO A 270 -12.51 -1.85 -1.20
CA PRO A 270 -13.22 -1.65 0.05
C PRO A 270 -14.73 -1.88 -0.13
N PRO A 271 -15.44 -2.33 0.92
CA PRO A 271 -16.89 -2.46 0.84
C PRO A 271 -17.52 -1.10 0.58
N LYS A 272 -18.41 -1.02 -0.41
CA LYS A 272 -19.18 0.19 -0.67
C LYS A 272 -20.12 0.44 0.51
N LYS A 273 -20.03 1.64 1.08
CA LYS A 273 -20.94 2.07 2.15
C LYS A 273 -22.21 2.65 1.55
#